data_bf58cc8866b1984fee5d7afe85c42b82
#
_entry.id   bf58cc8866b1984fee5d7afe85c42b82
#
_cell.length_a   1.000
_cell.length_b   1.000
_cell.length_c   1.000
_cell.angle_alpha   90.00
_cell.angle_beta   90.00
_cell.angle_gamma   90.00
#
_symmetry.space_group_name_H-M   'P 1'
#
loop_
_entity.id
_entity.type
_entity.pdbx_description
1 polymer ?
#
loop_
_entity_poly.entity_id
_entity_poly.type
_entity_poly.pdbx_seq_one_letter_code
_entity_poly.pdbx_strand_id
1 'polypeptide(L)'
;MFFFACFLAVQSSWAQQAQLYSPMKDFTLYDRKGNEHKVSEFKGKYIVLLFTSQDCEPCKEAKSILDGFYNRNKDKAEVIAISADDKDTWQKETTNVSFNEWSDNNSAKDIGSYYGLNLCPLFVIIHPNGNILHISKARLGGFFKDLNENVPDAEIEKILNSHKK
;
A
#
# COMPACT_ATOMS: atom_id res chain seq x y z
N MET A 1 44.07 34.37 -17.03
CA MET A 1 42.65 34.39 -17.45
C MET A 1 42.11 33.00 -17.21
N PHE A 2 41.51 32.76 -16.01
CA PHE A 2 41.00 31.44 -15.61
C PHE A 2 39.50 31.38 -15.92
N PHE A 3 39.13 30.54 -16.88
CA PHE A 3 37.73 30.21 -17.14
C PHE A 3 37.23 29.22 -16.09
N PHE A 4 36.42 29.69 -15.16
CA PHE A 4 35.66 28.86 -14.26
C PHE A 4 34.42 28.31 -15.04
N ALA A 5 34.51 27.09 -15.52
CA ALA A 5 33.36 26.39 -16.08
C ALA A 5 32.44 26.01 -14.93
N CYS A 6 31.33 26.75 -14.79
CA CYS A 6 30.24 26.44 -13.86
C CYS A 6 29.47 25.24 -14.43
N PHE A 7 29.76 24.03 -13.92
CA PHE A 7 29.00 22.82 -14.21
C PHE A 7 27.67 22.91 -13.46
N LEU A 8 26.64 23.44 -14.11
CA LEU A 8 25.27 23.33 -13.63
C LEU A 8 24.86 21.86 -13.72
N ALA A 9 24.95 21.14 -12.61
CA ALA A 9 24.35 19.82 -12.47
C ALA A 9 22.84 20.00 -12.56
N VAL A 10 22.26 19.72 -13.71
CA VAL A 10 20.82 19.55 -13.87
C VAL A 10 20.44 18.29 -13.10
N GLN A 11 20.02 18.45 -11.86
CA GLN A 11 19.38 17.40 -11.10
C GLN A 11 17.99 17.19 -11.74
N SER A 12 17.92 16.28 -12.69
CA SER A 12 16.64 15.76 -13.17
C SER A 12 15.94 15.09 -11.99
N SER A 13 14.93 15.76 -11.46
CA SER A 13 14.03 15.20 -10.46
C SER A 13 13.17 14.13 -11.14
N TRP A 14 13.77 12.97 -11.34
CA TRP A 14 12.99 11.79 -11.69
C TRP A 14 12.08 11.50 -10.50
N ALA A 15 10.77 11.45 -10.74
CA ALA A 15 9.82 11.04 -9.72
C ALA A 15 10.27 9.67 -9.19
N GLN A 16 10.79 9.67 -7.96
CA GLN A 16 11.38 8.47 -7.37
C GLN A 16 10.25 7.46 -7.11
N GLN A 17 10.25 6.38 -7.88
CA GLN A 17 9.33 5.27 -7.65
C GLN A 17 9.76 4.44 -6.45
N ALA A 18 8.77 3.80 -5.81
CA ALA A 18 8.99 2.86 -4.72
C ALA A 18 9.91 1.72 -5.16
N GLN A 19 10.92 1.44 -4.36
CA GLN A 19 11.85 0.34 -4.56
C GLN A 19 11.72 -0.65 -3.40
N LEU A 20 11.90 -1.94 -3.67
CA LEU A 20 11.96 -2.93 -2.62
C LEU A 20 13.12 -2.62 -1.67
N TYR A 21 12.88 -2.84 -0.39
CA TYR A 21 13.81 -2.60 0.72
C TYR A 21 14.19 -1.14 0.98
N SER A 22 13.61 -0.19 0.22
CA SER A 22 13.74 1.23 0.55
C SER A 22 12.67 1.65 1.58
N PRO A 23 12.92 2.73 2.34
CA PRO A 23 11.90 3.31 3.19
C PRO A 23 10.64 3.67 2.39
N MET A 24 9.47 3.39 2.96
CA MET A 24 8.23 3.88 2.39
C MET A 24 8.21 5.42 2.40
N LYS A 25 7.58 6.00 1.39
CA LYS A 25 7.24 7.42 1.40
C LYS A 25 5.91 7.58 2.13
N ASP A 26 5.87 8.51 3.06
CA ASP A 26 4.66 8.81 3.80
C ASP A 26 3.80 9.84 3.03
N PHE A 27 2.52 9.56 2.92
CA PHE A 27 1.54 10.42 2.26
C PHE A 27 0.45 10.79 3.25
N THR A 28 -0.12 11.98 3.09
CA THR A 28 -1.32 12.36 3.82
C THR A 28 -2.53 11.71 3.15
N LEU A 29 -3.28 10.97 3.93
CA LEU A 29 -4.51 10.27 3.55
C LEU A 29 -5.65 10.73 4.45
N TYR A 30 -6.87 10.52 4.03
CA TYR A 30 -8.07 10.96 4.75
C TYR A 30 -9.03 9.80 4.94
N ASP A 31 -9.61 9.70 6.13
CA ASP A 31 -10.75 8.82 6.37
C ASP A 31 -12.06 9.43 5.82
N ARG A 32 -13.18 8.68 5.92
CA ARG A 32 -14.48 9.16 5.42
C ARG A 32 -15.05 10.34 6.22
N LYS A 33 -14.51 10.62 7.41
CA LYS A 33 -14.87 11.78 8.24
C LYS A 33 -14.02 13.01 7.92
N GLY A 34 -12.99 12.84 7.09
CA GLY A 34 -12.05 13.89 6.70
C GLY A 34 -10.88 14.06 7.67
N ASN A 35 -10.67 13.14 8.61
CA ASN A 35 -9.49 13.16 9.47
C ASN A 35 -8.26 12.77 8.66
N GLU A 36 -7.15 13.46 8.92
CA GLU A 36 -5.86 13.17 8.31
C GLU A 36 -5.18 11.98 8.99
N HIS A 37 -4.56 11.13 8.17
CA HIS A 37 -3.81 9.96 8.59
C HIS A 37 -2.53 9.81 7.79
N LYS A 38 -1.59 9.06 8.35
CA LYS A 38 -0.35 8.66 7.70
C LYS A 38 -0.10 7.18 7.91
N VAL A 39 0.44 6.52 6.89
CA VAL A 39 0.80 5.10 6.99
C VAL A 39 1.81 4.86 8.12
N SER A 40 2.68 5.84 8.38
CA SER A 40 3.67 5.78 9.46
C SER A 40 3.11 5.71 10.88
N GLU A 41 1.81 5.98 11.08
CA GLU A 41 1.15 5.83 12.39
C GLU A 41 1.21 4.38 12.90
N PHE A 42 1.34 3.43 11.99
CA PHE A 42 1.39 1.99 12.30
C PHE A 42 2.80 1.40 12.27
N LYS A 43 3.86 2.23 12.30
CA LYS A 43 5.23 1.72 12.47
C LYS A 43 5.33 0.81 13.69
N GLY A 44 6.07 -0.29 13.54
CA GLY A 44 6.14 -1.35 14.55
C GLY A 44 5.25 -2.54 14.26
N LYS A 45 4.28 -2.40 13.33
CA LYS A 45 3.49 -3.49 12.76
C LYS A 45 3.85 -3.71 11.29
N TYR A 46 3.56 -4.89 10.78
CA TYR A 46 3.47 -5.09 9.33
C TYR A 46 2.29 -4.31 8.79
N ILE A 47 2.47 -3.65 7.64
CA ILE A 47 1.39 -2.89 7.03
C ILE A 47 1.12 -3.46 5.65
N VAL A 48 -0.13 -3.80 5.38
CA VAL A 48 -0.60 -4.23 4.06
C VAL A 48 -1.42 -3.09 3.47
N LEU A 49 -0.91 -2.45 2.41
CA LEU A 49 -1.67 -1.50 1.63
C LEU A 49 -2.37 -2.24 0.49
N LEU A 50 -3.67 -2.01 0.33
CA LEU A 50 -4.48 -2.46 -0.79
C LEU A 50 -4.97 -1.24 -1.57
N PHE A 51 -4.47 -1.02 -2.78
CA PHE A 51 -5.07 -0.04 -3.67
C PHE A 51 -6.30 -0.66 -4.35
N THR A 52 -7.42 0.05 -4.29
CA THR A 52 -8.74 -0.46 -4.66
C THR A 52 -9.54 0.60 -5.39
N SER A 53 -10.58 0.20 -6.13
CA SER A 53 -11.60 1.08 -6.70
C SER A 53 -12.97 0.42 -6.61
N GLN A 54 -14.03 1.23 -6.68
CA GLN A 54 -15.42 0.77 -6.52
C GLN A 54 -15.81 -0.28 -7.56
N ASP A 55 -15.41 -0.08 -8.80
CA ASP A 55 -15.77 -0.95 -9.94
C ASP A 55 -14.81 -2.15 -10.11
N CYS A 56 -13.93 -2.36 -9.16
CA CYS A 56 -12.93 -3.43 -9.21
C CYS A 56 -13.46 -4.70 -8.51
N GLU A 57 -14.02 -5.64 -9.25
CA GLU A 57 -14.52 -6.90 -8.68
C GLU A 57 -13.45 -7.71 -7.95
N PRO A 58 -12.20 -7.88 -8.49
CA PRO A 58 -11.13 -8.53 -7.74
C PRO A 58 -10.75 -7.80 -6.43
N CYS A 59 -11.01 -6.51 -6.33
CA CYS A 59 -10.75 -5.75 -5.10
C CYS A 59 -11.74 -6.10 -4.00
N LYS A 60 -12.99 -6.40 -4.34
CA LYS A 60 -14.02 -6.82 -3.36
C LYS A 60 -13.64 -8.16 -2.74
N GLU A 61 -13.19 -9.11 -3.55
CA GLU A 61 -12.65 -10.38 -3.07
C GLU A 61 -11.44 -10.16 -2.16
N ALA A 62 -10.51 -9.30 -2.58
CA ALA A 62 -9.34 -8.93 -1.80
C ALA A 62 -9.69 -8.33 -0.45
N LYS A 63 -10.64 -7.39 -0.40
CA LYS A 63 -11.13 -6.79 0.84
C LYS A 63 -11.66 -7.86 1.79
N SER A 64 -12.48 -8.81 1.29
CA SER A 64 -13.03 -9.89 2.12
C SER A 64 -11.96 -10.79 2.73
N ILE A 65 -10.95 -11.18 1.95
CA ILE A 65 -9.84 -12.02 2.41
C ILE A 65 -8.98 -11.26 3.43
N LEU A 66 -8.66 -10.00 3.14
CA LEU A 66 -7.86 -9.16 4.06
C LEU A 66 -8.61 -8.84 5.35
N ASP A 67 -9.93 -8.78 5.34
CA ASP A 67 -10.72 -8.59 6.55
C ASP A 67 -10.57 -9.78 7.51
N GLY A 68 -10.64 -11.00 6.98
CA GLY A 68 -10.33 -12.20 7.76
C GLY A 68 -8.89 -12.24 8.29
N PHE A 69 -7.91 -11.84 7.46
CA PHE A 69 -6.52 -11.73 7.87
C PHE A 69 -6.34 -10.69 8.98
N TYR A 70 -6.87 -9.48 8.81
CA TYR A 70 -6.77 -8.40 9.79
C TYR A 70 -7.33 -8.81 11.16
N ASN A 71 -8.52 -9.41 11.17
CA ASN A 71 -9.17 -9.82 12.42
C ASN A 71 -8.35 -10.85 13.22
N ARG A 72 -7.54 -11.68 12.55
CA ARG A 72 -6.66 -12.66 13.21
C ARG A 72 -5.30 -12.07 13.64
N ASN A 73 -4.86 -10.98 13.01
CA ASN A 73 -3.47 -10.48 13.13
C ASN A 73 -3.36 -9.01 13.55
N LYS A 74 -4.44 -8.37 13.99
CA LYS A 74 -4.49 -6.92 14.29
C LYS A 74 -3.51 -6.43 15.35
N ASP A 75 -2.96 -7.33 16.15
CA ASP A 75 -1.88 -7.05 17.10
C ASP A 75 -0.51 -6.90 16.42
N LYS A 76 -0.28 -7.58 15.30
CA LYS A 76 1.01 -7.65 14.57
C LYS A 76 0.98 -6.96 13.20
N ALA A 77 -0.19 -6.86 12.60
CA ALA A 77 -0.36 -6.31 11.27
C ALA A 77 -1.49 -5.29 11.21
N GLU A 78 -1.32 -4.32 10.33
CA GLU A 78 -2.35 -3.35 9.95
C GLU A 78 -2.68 -3.54 8.48
N VAL A 79 -3.96 -3.35 8.13
CA VAL A 79 -4.44 -3.34 6.75
C VAL A 79 -5.04 -1.98 6.45
N ILE A 80 -4.67 -1.39 5.33
CA ILE A 80 -5.18 -0.09 4.89
C ILE A 80 -5.58 -0.23 3.41
N ALA A 81 -6.86 -0.10 3.12
CA ALA A 81 -7.29 0.08 1.74
C ALA A 81 -7.19 1.55 1.34
N ILE A 82 -6.61 1.81 0.17
CA ILE A 82 -6.46 3.15 -0.39
C ILE A 82 -7.28 3.22 -1.66
N SER A 83 -8.31 4.07 -1.66
CA SER A 83 -9.17 4.24 -2.82
C SER A 83 -8.46 4.97 -3.95
N ALA A 84 -8.56 4.42 -5.15
CA ALA A 84 -8.16 5.04 -6.41
C ALA A 84 -9.32 5.76 -7.12
N ASP A 85 -10.49 5.85 -6.49
CA ASP A 85 -11.62 6.61 -6.98
C ASP A 85 -11.49 8.08 -6.64
N ASP A 86 -12.23 8.93 -7.34
CA ASP A 86 -12.39 10.32 -6.94
C ASP A 86 -13.10 10.41 -5.58
N LYS A 87 -12.95 11.57 -4.93
CA LYS A 87 -13.45 11.79 -3.58
C LYS A 87 -14.95 11.50 -3.45
N ASP A 88 -15.74 11.96 -4.40
CA ASP A 88 -17.21 11.86 -4.32
C ASP A 88 -17.68 10.42 -4.51
N THR A 89 -17.04 9.67 -5.39
CA THR A 89 -17.28 8.25 -5.61
C THR A 89 -16.90 7.46 -4.37
N TRP A 90 -15.70 7.67 -3.85
CA TRP A 90 -15.22 6.98 -2.65
C TRP A 90 -16.09 7.26 -1.41
N GLN A 91 -16.55 8.48 -1.21
CA GLN A 91 -17.39 8.83 -0.06
C GLN A 91 -18.77 8.15 -0.09
N LYS A 92 -19.27 7.81 -1.28
CA LYS A 92 -20.55 7.12 -1.46
C LYS A 92 -20.44 5.60 -1.36
N GLU A 93 -19.23 5.05 -1.51
CA GLU A 93 -19.01 3.61 -1.39
C GLU A 93 -19.33 3.14 0.03
N THR A 94 -20.16 2.10 0.14
CA THR A 94 -20.41 1.41 1.41
C THR A 94 -19.46 0.23 1.54
N THR A 95 -18.87 0.09 2.72
CA THR A 95 -17.92 -0.97 3.00
C THR A 95 -18.22 -1.63 4.33
N ASN A 96 -17.95 -2.94 4.44
CA ASN A 96 -18.15 -3.77 5.61
C ASN A 96 -16.86 -4.45 6.06
N VAL A 97 -15.74 -3.74 6.01
CA VAL A 97 -14.45 -4.26 6.49
C VAL A 97 -14.10 -3.69 7.86
N SER A 98 -13.31 -4.44 8.64
CA SER A 98 -12.90 -4.08 10.00
C SER A 98 -11.62 -3.25 10.03
N PHE A 99 -10.91 -3.14 8.90
CA PHE A 99 -9.66 -2.39 8.77
C PHE A 99 -9.88 -0.98 8.20
N ASN A 100 -8.83 -0.19 8.17
CA ASN A 100 -8.87 1.19 7.71
C ASN A 100 -9.05 1.32 6.19
N GLU A 101 -9.92 2.23 5.78
CA GLU A 101 -10.10 2.63 4.39
C GLU A 101 -9.90 4.13 4.26
N TRP A 102 -8.93 4.54 3.45
CA TRP A 102 -8.52 5.92 3.26
C TRP A 102 -8.44 6.31 1.79
N SER A 103 -8.35 7.61 1.54
CA SER A 103 -8.15 8.20 0.21
C SER A 103 -7.18 9.38 0.32
N ASP A 104 -6.43 9.66 -0.74
CA ASP A 104 -5.69 10.93 -0.86
C ASP A 104 -6.57 12.07 -1.40
N ASN A 105 -7.88 11.81 -1.61
CA ASN A 105 -8.84 12.70 -2.24
C ASN A 105 -8.44 13.14 -3.68
N ASN A 106 -7.51 12.43 -4.31
CA ASN A 106 -6.96 12.71 -5.62
C ASN A 106 -6.82 11.44 -6.47
N SER A 107 -7.75 10.49 -6.31
CA SER A 107 -7.78 9.21 -7.04
C SER A 107 -6.47 8.42 -6.92
N ALA A 108 -5.85 8.45 -5.77
CA ALA A 108 -4.54 7.87 -5.46
C ALA A 108 -3.42 8.28 -6.43
N LYS A 109 -3.53 9.45 -7.06
CA LYS A 109 -2.64 9.87 -8.15
C LYS A 109 -1.18 9.94 -7.70
N ASP A 110 -0.90 10.55 -6.57
CA ASP A 110 0.48 10.73 -6.09
C ASP A 110 1.02 9.47 -5.43
N ILE A 111 0.26 8.89 -4.50
CA ILE A 111 0.67 7.66 -3.81
C ILE A 111 0.67 6.46 -4.76
N GLY A 112 -0.30 6.36 -5.65
CA GLY A 112 -0.37 5.30 -6.65
C GLY A 112 0.78 5.38 -7.65
N SER A 113 1.11 6.58 -8.14
CA SER A 113 2.26 6.79 -9.03
C SER A 113 3.57 6.36 -8.37
N TYR A 114 3.75 6.67 -7.09
CA TYR A 114 4.92 6.25 -6.34
C TYR A 114 5.07 4.73 -6.28
N TYR A 115 3.99 4.00 -5.98
CA TYR A 115 3.99 2.53 -5.94
C TYR A 115 3.80 1.86 -7.30
N GLY A 116 3.65 2.63 -8.37
CA GLY A 116 3.48 2.13 -9.73
C GLY A 116 2.10 1.53 -9.99
N LEU A 117 1.07 2.11 -9.37
CA LEU A 117 -0.33 1.76 -9.61
C LEU A 117 -0.69 2.08 -11.07
N ASN A 118 -1.14 1.08 -11.79
CA ASN A 118 -1.72 1.22 -13.12
C ASN A 118 -3.01 0.41 -13.27
N LEU A 119 -3.25 -0.52 -12.36
CA LEU A 119 -4.47 -1.32 -12.25
C LEU A 119 -4.69 -1.69 -10.78
N CYS A 120 -5.96 -1.76 -10.34
CA CYS A 120 -6.37 -2.33 -9.07
C CYS A 120 -6.73 -3.83 -9.25
N PRO A 121 -6.51 -4.66 -8.22
CA PRO A 121 -5.83 -4.33 -6.97
C PRO A 121 -4.30 -4.28 -7.12
N LEU A 122 -3.67 -3.38 -6.36
CA LEU A 122 -2.23 -3.38 -6.12
C LEU A 122 -2.00 -3.59 -4.63
N PHE A 123 -1.03 -4.43 -4.27
CA PHE A 123 -0.65 -4.70 -2.88
C PHE A 123 0.76 -4.20 -2.61
N VAL A 124 0.93 -3.59 -1.43
CA VAL A 124 2.24 -3.23 -0.91
C VAL A 124 2.34 -3.75 0.51
N ILE A 125 3.42 -4.48 0.82
CA ILE A 125 3.73 -4.93 2.18
C ILE A 125 4.89 -4.11 2.71
N ILE A 126 4.72 -3.56 3.91
CA ILE A 126 5.71 -2.73 4.60
C ILE A 126 6.10 -3.44 5.90
N HIS A 127 7.40 -3.54 6.13
CA HIS A 127 7.98 -4.10 7.34
C HIS A 127 7.78 -3.16 8.55
N PRO A 128 7.76 -3.64 9.80
CA PRO A 128 7.67 -2.82 11.00
C PRO A 128 8.68 -1.67 11.10
N ASN A 129 9.86 -1.82 10.48
CA ASN A 129 10.86 -0.74 10.41
C ASN A 129 10.54 0.35 9.38
N GLY A 130 9.47 0.20 8.59
CA GLY A 130 9.03 1.14 7.56
C GLY A 130 9.59 0.88 6.16
N ASN A 131 10.33 -0.21 5.93
CA ASN A 131 10.83 -0.54 4.60
C ASN A 131 9.80 -1.33 3.79
N ILE A 132 9.78 -1.09 2.48
CA ILE A 132 8.92 -1.79 1.53
C ILE A 132 9.46 -3.21 1.33
N LEU A 133 8.67 -4.22 1.64
CA LEU A 133 9.04 -5.63 1.45
C LEU A 133 8.58 -6.19 0.12
N HIS A 134 7.38 -5.81 -0.30
CA HIS A 134 6.75 -6.41 -1.48
C HIS A 134 5.83 -5.41 -2.17
N ILE A 135 5.82 -5.46 -3.50
CA ILE A 135 4.85 -4.76 -4.35
C ILE A 135 4.35 -5.78 -5.36
N SER A 136 3.08 -6.10 -5.32
CA SER A 136 2.45 -7.05 -6.24
C SER A 136 1.39 -6.38 -7.09
N LYS A 137 1.51 -6.55 -8.40
CA LYS A 137 0.52 -6.12 -9.39
C LYS A 137 -0.36 -7.29 -9.87
N ALA A 138 -0.22 -8.45 -9.24
CA ALA A 138 -0.86 -9.67 -9.72
C ALA A 138 -2.32 -9.77 -9.24
N ARG A 139 -3.15 -10.36 -10.10
CA ARG A 139 -4.42 -10.96 -9.65
C ARG A 139 -4.12 -11.93 -8.52
N LEU A 140 -4.85 -11.81 -7.45
CA LEU A 140 -4.73 -12.51 -6.19
C LEU A 140 -4.75 -14.04 -6.23
N GLY A 141 -4.99 -14.65 -7.37
CA GLY A 141 -5.19 -16.08 -7.50
C GLY A 141 -4.06 -16.99 -6.98
N GLY A 142 -2.83 -16.47 -6.83
CA GLY A 142 -1.72 -17.20 -6.23
C GLY A 142 -1.48 -16.82 -4.78
N PHE A 143 -1.39 -15.52 -4.49
CA PHE A 143 -1.01 -15.03 -3.17
C PHE A 143 -2.10 -15.25 -2.10
N PHE A 144 -3.39 -15.19 -2.48
CA PHE A 144 -4.50 -15.33 -1.54
C PHE A 144 -5.19 -16.71 -1.55
N LYS A 145 -4.92 -17.56 -2.53
CA LYS A 145 -5.37 -18.96 -2.47
C LYS A 145 -4.76 -19.66 -1.25
N ASP A 146 -3.50 -19.34 -0.98
CA ASP A 146 -2.77 -19.85 0.17
C ASP A 146 -3.20 -19.19 1.49
N LEU A 147 -3.70 -17.94 1.47
CA LEU A 147 -4.27 -17.27 2.65
C LEU A 147 -5.60 -17.88 3.12
N ASN A 148 -6.37 -18.50 2.24
CA ASN A 148 -7.64 -19.14 2.60
C ASN A 148 -7.49 -20.52 3.23
N GLU A 149 -6.33 -21.18 3.10
CA GLU A 149 -6.10 -22.56 3.56
C GLU A 149 -5.17 -22.68 4.77
N ASN A 150 -5.23 -21.79 5.75
CA ASN A 150 -4.43 -21.82 7.00
C ASN A 150 -2.92 -21.50 6.88
N VAL A 151 -2.49 -20.77 5.86
CA VAL A 151 -1.08 -20.41 5.69
C VAL A 151 -0.82 -18.87 5.64
N PRO A 152 -1.61 -18.00 6.28
CA PRO A 152 -1.39 -16.55 6.17
C PRO A 152 -0.09 -16.12 6.82
N ASP A 153 0.21 -16.70 7.99
CA ASP A 153 1.38 -16.30 8.77
C ASP A 153 2.66 -16.86 8.17
N ALA A 154 2.63 -18.08 7.62
CA ALA A 154 3.81 -18.73 7.07
C ALA A 154 4.29 -18.09 5.74
N GLU A 155 3.41 -17.60 4.88
CA GLU A 155 3.83 -16.96 3.62
C GLU A 155 4.31 -15.53 3.85
N ILE A 156 3.62 -14.77 4.69
CA ILE A 156 4.13 -13.48 5.17
C ILE A 156 5.44 -13.70 5.92
N GLU A 157 5.51 -14.63 6.87
CA GLU A 157 6.75 -14.98 7.57
C GLU A 157 7.84 -15.51 6.64
N LYS A 158 7.51 -16.25 5.59
CA LYS A 158 8.46 -16.71 4.58
C LYS A 158 9.00 -15.55 3.75
N ILE A 159 8.13 -14.62 3.30
CA ILE A 159 8.54 -13.37 2.66
C ILE A 159 9.43 -12.58 3.63
N LEU A 160 9.05 -12.47 4.90
CA LEU A 160 9.75 -11.73 5.93
C LEU A 160 11.09 -12.38 6.33
N ASN A 161 11.15 -13.71 6.35
CA ASN A 161 12.36 -14.46 6.73
C ASN A 161 13.34 -14.65 5.56
N SER A 162 12.86 -14.61 4.30
CA SER A 162 13.73 -14.65 3.11
C SER A 162 14.63 -13.42 2.98
N HIS A 163 14.35 -12.36 3.74
CA HIS A 163 15.06 -11.08 3.69
C HIS A 163 15.86 -10.74 4.95
N LYS A 164 16.08 -11.73 5.85
CA LYS A 164 16.95 -11.57 7.02
C LYS A 164 18.44 -11.85 6.76
N LYS A 165 18.89 -11.87 5.50
CA LYS A 165 20.31 -11.99 5.15
C LYS A 165 20.89 -10.67 4.71
#